data_0282fa0d848a40072a0f7305bb9464c4
#
_entry.id   0282fa0d848a40072a0f7305bb9464c4
#
_cell.length_a   1.000
_cell.length_b   1.000
_cell.length_c   1.000
_cell.angle_alpha   90.00
_cell.angle_beta   90.00
_cell.angle_gamma   90.00
#
_symmetry.space_group_name_H-M   'P 1'
#
loop_
_entity.id
_entity.type
_entity.pdbx_description
1 polymer ?
#
loop_
_entity_poly.entity_id
_entity_poly.type
_entity_poly.pdbx_seq_one_letter_code
_entity_poly.pdbx_strand_id
1 'polypeptide(L)'
;IEQAKKNLRREIHTYDIDKVAETGRKIWNETLGKIEIKGGTDDQKVIFYTSLYRTYERMINISEDGSYYSAFDNQIHMDGGIPFYTDDWIWDTYRAVHPLRILIEPEKERAMVSSFIRMAQQSPNGWMPTFPEITGDSHRMNGNHAVATIWDAYCKGITDIDLEQAYKACKGAIT
;
A
#
# COMPACT_ATOMS: atom_id res chain seq x y z
N ILE A 1 3.36 -23.44 7.38
CA ILE A 1 2.26 -23.79 8.32
C ILE A 1 2.51 -23.15 9.68
N GLU A 2 3.70 -23.30 10.30
CA GLU A 2 3.97 -22.76 11.64
C GLU A 2 3.91 -21.21 11.66
N GLN A 3 4.46 -20.54 10.65
CA GLN A 3 4.35 -19.08 10.51
C GLN A 3 2.88 -18.64 10.41
N ALA A 4 2.07 -19.31 9.60
CA ALA A 4 0.66 -18.98 9.46
C ALA A 4 -0.11 -19.13 10.79
N LYS A 5 0.19 -20.18 11.58
CA LYS A 5 -0.38 -20.36 12.92
C LYS A 5 0.05 -19.24 13.88
N LYS A 6 1.32 -18.80 13.80
CA LYS A 6 1.84 -17.70 14.61
C LYS A 6 1.12 -16.40 14.28
N ASN A 7 0.96 -16.11 12.99
CA ASN A 7 0.27 -14.91 12.52
C ASN A 7 -1.20 -14.90 12.95
N LEU A 8 -1.89 -16.03 12.75
CA LEU A 8 -3.28 -16.18 13.19
C LEU A 8 -3.43 -15.92 14.70
N ARG A 9 -2.56 -16.51 15.54
CA ARG A 9 -2.61 -16.31 16.99
C ARG A 9 -2.30 -14.87 17.42
N ARG A 10 -1.48 -14.15 16.65
CA ARG A 10 -1.15 -12.75 16.89
C ARG A 10 -2.34 -11.84 16.60
N GLU A 11 -3.12 -12.14 15.56
CA GLU A 11 -4.21 -11.29 15.10
C GLU A 11 -5.55 -11.67 15.70
N ILE A 12 -5.79 -12.97 15.87
CA ILE A 12 -7.06 -13.50 16.39
C ILE A 12 -6.81 -14.12 17.77
N HIS A 13 -7.09 -13.35 18.81
CA HIS A 13 -6.90 -13.79 20.20
C HIS A 13 -8.08 -14.58 20.78
N THR A 14 -9.21 -14.60 20.07
CA THR A 14 -10.44 -15.26 20.49
C THR A 14 -11.23 -15.74 19.29
N TYR A 15 -11.97 -16.83 19.45
CA TYR A 15 -12.95 -17.31 18.44
C TYR A 15 -14.39 -16.83 18.73
N ASP A 16 -14.55 -15.90 19.69
CA ASP A 16 -15.79 -15.17 19.90
C ASP A 16 -15.97 -14.12 18.80
N ILE A 17 -16.91 -14.38 17.90
CA ILE A 17 -17.10 -13.56 16.69
C ILE A 17 -17.52 -12.13 17.02
N ASP A 18 -18.26 -11.93 18.11
CA ASP A 18 -18.70 -10.59 18.54
C ASP A 18 -17.53 -9.75 19.00
N LYS A 19 -16.60 -10.34 19.75
CA LYS A 19 -15.35 -9.66 20.17
C LYS A 19 -14.43 -9.35 19.00
N VAL A 20 -14.32 -10.25 18.05
CA VAL A 20 -13.54 -9.98 16.81
C VAL A 20 -14.15 -8.84 16.03
N ALA A 21 -15.48 -8.83 15.87
CA ALA A 21 -16.20 -7.76 15.19
C ALA A 21 -16.10 -6.41 15.92
N GLU A 22 -16.11 -6.41 17.26
CA GLU A 22 -15.91 -5.20 18.08
C GLU A 22 -14.51 -4.63 17.88
N THR A 23 -13.49 -5.49 17.91
CA THR A 23 -12.10 -5.09 17.62
C THR A 23 -11.96 -4.49 16.21
N GLY A 24 -12.55 -5.14 15.21
CA GLY A 24 -12.56 -4.64 13.84
C GLY A 24 -13.24 -3.27 13.71
N ARG A 25 -14.40 -3.10 14.35
CA ARG A 25 -15.09 -1.80 14.39
C ARG A 25 -14.24 -0.70 15.03
N LYS A 26 -13.54 -1.01 16.11
CA LYS A 26 -12.65 -0.04 16.78
C LYS A 26 -11.54 0.42 15.83
N ILE A 27 -10.84 -0.52 15.20
CA ILE A 27 -9.75 -0.22 14.25
C ILE A 27 -10.26 0.64 13.09
N TRP A 28 -11.41 0.29 12.51
CA TRP A 28 -11.99 1.05 11.42
C TRP A 28 -12.49 2.43 11.83
N ASN A 29 -13.05 2.58 13.02
CA ASN A 29 -13.45 3.89 13.55
C ASN A 29 -12.24 4.81 13.76
N GLU A 30 -11.13 4.29 14.27
CA GLU A 30 -9.88 5.03 14.42
C GLU A 30 -9.30 5.42 13.03
N THR A 31 -9.35 4.50 12.08
CA THR A 31 -8.82 4.72 10.73
C THR A 31 -9.63 5.75 9.94
N LEU A 32 -10.95 5.58 9.89
CA LEU A 32 -11.84 6.47 9.14
C LEU A 32 -12.05 7.81 9.86
N GLY A 33 -11.93 7.82 11.19
CA GLY A 33 -12.03 9.03 12.02
C GLY A 33 -10.88 10.02 11.86
N LYS A 34 -9.86 9.71 11.08
CA LYS A 34 -8.82 10.67 10.68
C LYS A 34 -9.38 11.86 9.89
N ILE A 35 -10.53 11.68 9.25
CA ILE A 35 -11.27 12.76 8.59
C ILE A 35 -12.65 12.85 9.23
N GLU A 36 -12.90 13.93 9.97
CA GLU A 36 -14.21 14.22 10.54
C GLU A 36 -14.97 15.19 9.65
N ILE A 37 -16.16 14.80 9.18
CA ILE A 37 -17.03 15.68 8.39
C ILE A 37 -18.19 16.19 9.23
N LYS A 38 -18.56 17.46 9.02
CA LYS A 38 -19.68 18.13 9.71
C LYS A 38 -20.69 18.64 8.69
N GLY A 39 -21.97 18.60 9.07
CA GLY A 39 -23.06 18.98 8.16
C GLY A 39 -23.43 17.89 7.17
N GLY A 40 -24.22 18.22 6.16
CA GLY A 40 -24.75 17.30 5.19
C GLY A 40 -25.86 16.38 5.75
N THR A 41 -26.46 15.58 4.89
CA THR A 41 -27.43 14.55 5.25
C THR A 41 -26.71 13.27 5.72
N ASP A 42 -27.42 12.37 6.38
CA ASP A 42 -26.86 11.08 6.80
C ASP A 42 -26.44 10.22 5.59
N ASP A 43 -27.19 10.26 4.50
CA ASP A 43 -26.81 9.58 3.24
C ASP A 43 -25.47 10.12 2.70
N GLN A 44 -25.26 11.43 2.74
CA GLN A 44 -23.99 12.03 2.31
C GLN A 44 -22.82 11.57 3.18
N LYS A 45 -23.03 11.45 4.49
CA LYS A 45 -22.00 10.92 5.41
C LYS A 45 -21.72 9.44 5.13
N VAL A 46 -22.75 8.64 4.91
CA VAL A 46 -22.62 7.22 4.53
C VAL A 46 -21.81 7.08 3.24
N ILE A 47 -22.13 7.86 2.21
CA ILE A 47 -21.41 7.86 0.93
C ILE A 47 -19.94 8.24 1.16
N PHE A 48 -19.67 9.31 1.93
CA PHE A 48 -18.31 9.76 2.20
C PHE A 48 -17.48 8.69 2.90
N TYR A 49 -17.95 8.16 4.03
CA TYR A 49 -17.17 7.17 4.78
C TYR A 49 -17.07 5.81 4.07
N THR A 50 -18.07 5.42 3.28
CA THR A 50 -17.99 4.23 2.43
C THR A 50 -16.92 4.44 1.34
N SER A 51 -16.86 5.62 0.73
CA SER A 51 -15.84 5.94 -0.27
C SER A 51 -14.44 5.98 0.35
N LEU A 52 -14.32 6.59 1.55
CA LEU A 52 -13.05 6.60 2.29
C LEU A 52 -12.60 5.18 2.66
N TYR A 53 -13.52 4.32 3.15
CA TYR A 53 -13.23 2.91 3.42
C TYR A 53 -12.66 2.21 2.18
N ARG A 54 -13.25 2.40 1.00
CA ARG A 54 -12.78 1.78 -0.25
C ARG A 54 -11.39 2.21 -0.66
N THR A 55 -10.91 3.38 -0.25
CA THR A 55 -9.50 3.78 -0.51
C THR A 55 -8.49 2.91 0.25
N TYR A 56 -8.92 2.13 1.24
CA TYR A 56 -8.08 1.21 2.01
C TYR A 56 -8.07 -0.23 1.46
N GLU A 57 -8.81 -0.52 0.40
CA GLU A 57 -8.81 -1.85 -0.21
C GLU A 57 -7.46 -2.21 -0.86
N ARG A 58 -6.67 -1.21 -1.24
CA ARG A 58 -5.32 -1.30 -1.84
C ARG A 58 -4.40 -0.24 -1.24
N MET A 59 -3.12 -0.40 -1.13
CA MET A 59 -2.28 -1.61 -1.26
C MET A 59 -2.36 -2.47 0.01
N ILE A 60 -1.93 -3.72 -0.11
CA ILE A 60 -1.91 -4.70 0.99
C ILE A 60 -0.49 -4.79 1.57
N ASN A 61 -0.37 -4.65 2.90
CA ASN A 61 0.88 -4.94 3.62
C ASN A 61 1.05 -6.46 3.73
N ILE A 62 2.15 -6.98 3.21
CA ILE A 62 2.50 -8.41 3.28
C ILE A 62 3.75 -8.69 4.12
N SER A 63 4.28 -7.68 4.81
CA SER A 63 5.37 -7.89 5.78
C SER A 63 4.89 -8.66 7.00
N GLU A 64 5.61 -9.69 7.37
CA GLU A 64 5.37 -10.54 8.53
C GLU A 64 6.67 -10.77 9.30
N ASP A 65 6.69 -10.41 10.58
CA ASP A 65 7.86 -10.56 11.46
C ASP A 65 9.17 -9.95 10.87
N GLY A 66 9.08 -8.80 10.21
CA GLY A 66 10.23 -8.08 9.66
C GLY A 66 10.71 -8.61 8.30
N SER A 67 9.93 -9.47 7.65
CA SER A 67 10.24 -10.05 6.33
C SER A 67 9.01 -10.12 5.45
N TYR A 68 9.22 -10.25 4.13
CA TYR A 68 8.16 -10.44 3.15
C TYR A 68 8.63 -11.37 2.03
N TYR A 69 7.70 -12.06 1.40
CA TYR A 69 7.96 -12.78 0.15
C TYR A 69 7.67 -11.87 -1.04
N SER A 70 8.64 -11.73 -1.95
CA SER A 70 8.45 -10.99 -3.18
C SER A 70 8.15 -11.93 -4.34
N ALA A 71 7.06 -11.70 -5.04
CA ALA A 71 6.75 -12.41 -6.27
C ALA A 71 7.50 -11.84 -7.50
N PHE A 72 8.27 -10.77 -7.33
CA PHE A 72 9.05 -10.16 -8.41
C PHE A 72 10.36 -10.93 -8.69
N ASP A 73 10.93 -11.57 -7.67
CA ASP A 73 12.12 -12.43 -7.77
C ASP A 73 11.96 -13.80 -7.12
N ASN A 74 10.79 -14.08 -6.54
CA ASN A 74 10.47 -15.31 -5.81
C ASN A 74 11.38 -15.57 -4.60
N GLN A 75 11.78 -14.51 -3.89
CA GLN A 75 12.65 -14.58 -2.71
C GLN A 75 11.97 -13.99 -1.47
N ILE A 76 12.50 -14.39 -0.30
CA ILE A 76 12.15 -13.76 0.97
C ILE A 76 13.17 -12.65 1.27
N HIS A 77 12.68 -11.46 1.56
CA HIS A 77 13.47 -10.29 1.91
C HIS A 77 13.19 -9.81 3.31
N MET A 78 14.19 -9.21 3.95
CA MET A 78 13.97 -8.43 5.18
C MET A 78 13.38 -7.07 4.82
N ASP A 79 12.39 -6.61 5.57
CA ASP A 79 11.74 -5.33 5.30
C ASP A 79 12.51 -4.11 5.84
N GLY A 80 13.51 -4.34 6.70
CA GLY A 80 14.34 -3.28 7.27
C GLY A 80 13.56 -2.30 8.15
N GLY A 81 12.41 -2.73 8.69
CA GLY A 81 11.52 -1.88 9.49
C GLY A 81 10.60 -1.00 8.67
N ILE A 82 10.61 -1.12 7.33
CA ILE A 82 9.69 -0.43 6.43
C ILE A 82 8.83 -1.49 5.76
N PRO A 83 7.54 -1.61 6.11
CA PRO A 83 6.66 -2.64 5.57
C PRO A 83 6.62 -2.66 4.04
N PHE A 84 6.50 -3.86 3.49
CA PHE A 84 6.34 -4.04 2.05
C PHE A 84 4.86 -4.16 1.69
N TYR A 85 4.45 -3.27 0.80
CA TYR A 85 3.10 -3.21 0.27
C TYR A 85 3.07 -3.70 -1.17
N THR A 86 2.02 -4.41 -1.55
CA THR A 86 1.79 -4.89 -2.92
C THR A 86 0.31 -4.85 -3.27
N ASP A 87 -0.07 -5.36 -4.43
CA ASP A 87 -1.45 -5.45 -4.91
C ASP A 87 -2.08 -4.07 -5.08
N ASP A 88 -1.46 -3.26 -5.92
CA ASP A 88 -1.98 -1.94 -6.25
C ASP A 88 -2.54 -1.88 -7.67
N TRP A 89 -3.74 -1.38 -7.77
CA TRP A 89 -4.33 -1.02 -9.07
C TRP A 89 -3.92 0.40 -9.43
N ILE A 90 -2.63 0.56 -9.66
CA ILE A 90 -1.99 1.88 -9.77
C ILE A 90 -2.55 2.76 -10.89
N TRP A 91 -3.15 2.16 -11.92
CA TRP A 91 -3.89 2.89 -12.95
C TRP A 91 -5.09 3.66 -12.38
N ASP A 92 -5.72 3.12 -11.33
CA ASP A 92 -6.84 3.71 -10.62
C ASP A 92 -6.39 4.63 -9.48
N THR A 93 -5.41 4.18 -8.69
CA THR A 93 -5.04 4.76 -7.39
C THR A 93 -4.15 6.00 -7.50
N TYR A 94 -3.32 6.10 -8.54
CA TYR A 94 -2.30 7.15 -8.67
C TYR A 94 -2.88 8.57 -8.66
N ARG A 95 -4.11 8.75 -9.14
CA ARG A 95 -4.71 10.09 -9.30
C ARG A 95 -5.15 10.71 -7.98
N ALA A 96 -5.68 9.90 -7.07
CA ALA A 96 -6.32 10.44 -5.87
C ALA A 96 -5.99 9.66 -4.59
N VAL A 97 -5.87 8.32 -4.63
CA VAL A 97 -5.65 7.52 -3.41
C VAL A 97 -4.27 7.78 -2.85
N HIS A 98 -3.21 7.68 -3.64
CA HIS A 98 -1.84 8.00 -3.21
C HIS A 98 -1.70 9.47 -2.76
N PRO A 99 -2.18 10.48 -3.51
CA PRO A 99 -2.21 11.85 -3.04
C PRO A 99 -2.96 12.07 -1.72
N LEU A 100 -4.08 11.38 -1.51
CA LEU A 100 -4.82 11.42 -0.25
C LEU A 100 -3.99 10.81 0.89
N ARG A 101 -3.31 9.68 0.66
CA ARG A 101 -2.45 9.04 1.65
C ARG A 101 -1.33 9.96 2.13
N ILE A 102 -0.71 10.70 1.24
CA ILE A 102 0.33 11.68 1.61
C ILE A 102 -0.21 12.67 2.65
N LEU A 103 -1.47 13.06 2.55
CA LEU A 103 -2.10 14.00 3.48
C LEU A 103 -2.46 13.38 4.82
N ILE A 104 -3.00 12.15 4.83
CA ILE A 104 -3.60 11.56 6.04
C ILE A 104 -2.75 10.47 6.69
N GLU A 105 -1.82 9.86 5.95
CA GLU A 105 -0.95 8.76 6.40
C GLU A 105 0.43 8.81 5.68
N PRO A 106 1.20 9.90 5.81
CA PRO A 106 2.45 10.09 5.04
C PRO A 106 3.47 8.95 5.25
N GLU A 107 3.57 8.41 6.48
CA GLU A 107 4.48 7.29 6.76
C GLU A 107 4.05 6.00 6.04
N LYS A 108 2.77 5.75 5.93
CA LYS A 108 2.26 4.60 5.18
C LYS A 108 2.52 4.78 3.68
N GLU A 109 2.28 5.98 3.17
CA GLU A 109 2.57 6.30 1.77
C GLU A 109 4.06 6.18 1.46
N ARG A 110 4.96 6.64 2.36
CA ARG A 110 6.39 6.44 2.23
C ARG A 110 6.74 4.95 2.09
N ALA A 111 6.12 4.09 2.88
CA ALA A 111 6.33 2.65 2.78
C ALA A 111 5.79 2.05 1.46
N MET A 112 4.65 2.55 0.97
CA MET A 112 4.09 2.14 -0.33
C MET A 112 5.00 2.56 -1.49
N VAL A 113 5.47 3.80 -1.51
CA VAL A 113 6.43 4.31 -2.51
C VAL A 113 7.75 3.53 -2.45
N SER A 114 8.27 3.27 -1.25
CA SER A 114 9.47 2.44 -1.07
C SER A 114 9.26 1.02 -1.59
N SER A 115 8.03 0.50 -1.53
CA SER A 115 7.71 -0.82 -2.06
C SER A 115 7.76 -0.87 -3.58
N PHE A 116 7.31 0.16 -4.29
CA PHE A 116 7.48 0.25 -5.76
C PHE A 116 8.96 0.24 -6.16
N ILE A 117 9.81 0.94 -5.41
CA ILE A 117 11.26 0.95 -5.66
C ILE A 117 11.85 -0.45 -5.45
N ARG A 118 11.46 -1.15 -4.38
CA ARG A 118 11.90 -2.54 -4.13
C ARG A 118 11.39 -3.50 -5.20
N MET A 119 10.16 -3.36 -5.66
CA MET A 119 9.61 -4.16 -6.77
C MET A 119 10.49 -4.02 -8.02
N ALA A 120 10.89 -2.79 -8.35
CA ALA A 120 11.81 -2.54 -9.46
C ALA A 120 13.18 -3.19 -9.25
N GLN A 121 13.76 -3.07 -8.06
CA GLN A 121 15.05 -3.70 -7.72
C GLN A 121 15.01 -5.24 -7.81
N GLN A 122 13.87 -5.84 -7.50
CA GLN A 122 13.63 -7.28 -7.51
C GLN A 122 13.16 -7.79 -8.88
N SER A 123 12.72 -6.91 -9.76
CA SER A 123 12.33 -7.26 -11.11
C SER A 123 13.54 -7.51 -12.01
N PRO A 124 13.49 -8.49 -12.93
CA PRO A 124 14.62 -8.81 -13.82
C PRO A 124 15.10 -7.65 -14.69
N ASN A 125 14.19 -6.75 -15.06
CA ASN A 125 14.49 -5.58 -15.90
C ASN A 125 14.84 -4.32 -15.09
N GLY A 126 14.61 -4.31 -13.79
CA GLY A 126 14.85 -3.15 -12.92
C GLY A 126 13.91 -1.97 -13.15
N TRP A 127 12.76 -2.17 -13.81
CA TRP A 127 11.80 -1.13 -14.13
C TRP A 127 10.71 -0.98 -13.09
N MET A 128 10.14 0.21 -12.97
CA MET A 128 8.95 0.41 -12.15
C MET A 128 7.81 -0.50 -12.62
N PRO A 129 7.03 -1.08 -11.67
CA PRO A 129 5.93 -1.94 -12.04
C PRO A 129 4.84 -1.16 -12.80
N THR A 130 4.19 -1.85 -13.71
CA THR A 130 3.05 -1.32 -14.48
C THR A 130 1.73 -1.55 -13.76
N PHE A 131 1.54 -2.75 -13.22
CA PHE A 131 0.33 -3.13 -12.48
C PHE A 131 0.69 -4.23 -11.46
N PRO A 132 1.25 -3.85 -10.31
CA PRO A 132 1.71 -4.80 -9.30
C PRO A 132 0.54 -5.53 -8.63
N GLU A 133 0.63 -6.84 -8.59
CA GLU A 133 -0.29 -7.73 -7.88
C GLU A 133 0.49 -8.59 -6.89
N ILE A 134 -0.21 -9.37 -6.08
CA ILE A 134 0.41 -10.32 -5.13
C ILE A 134 1.33 -11.32 -5.84
N THR A 135 1.04 -11.64 -7.09
CA THR A 135 1.77 -12.62 -7.92
C THR A 135 2.86 -11.99 -8.79
N GLY A 136 3.18 -10.72 -8.61
CA GLY A 136 4.15 -9.96 -9.40
C GLY A 136 3.50 -8.89 -10.28
N ASP A 137 4.24 -8.36 -11.25
CA ASP A 137 3.66 -7.38 -12.19
C ASP A 137 2.84 -8.10 -13.26
N SER A 138 1.56 -7.83 -13.31
CA SER A 138 0.65 -8.46 -14.28
C SER A 138 0.65 -7.81 -15.65
N HIS A 139 1.20 -6.60 -15.79
CA HIS A 139 1.22 -5.81 -17.03
C HIS A 139 -0.15 -5.63 -17.70
N ARG A 140 -1.23 -5.66 -16.91
CA ARG A 140 -2.61 -5.60 -17.45
C ARG A 140 -2.98 -4.25 -18.03
N MET A 141 -2.41 -3.19 -17.48
CA MET A 141 -2.71 -1.81 -17.86
C MET A 141 -1.49 -1.15 -18.48
N ASN A 142 -1.76 -0.17 -19.34
CA ASN A 142 -0.71 0.66 -19.92
C ASN A 142 -0.39 1.86 -19.03
N GLY A 143 0.84 2.33 -19.12
CA GLY A 143 1.28 3.58 -18.52
C GLY A 143 2.33 3.42 -17.44
N ASN A 144 2.93 4.55 -17.07
CA ASN A 144 4.02 4.65 -16.10
C ASN A 144 3.51 5.33 -14.83
N HIS A 145 2.41 4.81 -14.26
CA HIS A 145 1.73 5.46 -13.13
C HIS A 145 2.55 5.39 -11.84
N ALA A 146 3.39 4.35 -11.66
CA ALA A 146 4.33 4.29 -10.55
C ALA A 146 5.32 5.46 -10.59
N VAL A 147 5.77 5.86 -11.79
CA VAL A 147 6.64 7.03 -11.97
C VAL A 147 5.92 8.31 -11.52
N ALA A 148 4.66 8.48 -11.92
CA ALA A 148 3.86 9.63 -11.52
C ALA A 148 3.63 9.67 -10.00
N THR A 149 3.33 8.53 -9.38
CA THR A 149 3.12 8.40 -7.94
C THR A 149 4.39 8.77 -7.16
N ILE A 150 5.55 8.24 -7.55
CA ILE A 150 6.82 8.53 -6.88
C ILE A 150 7.18 10.01 -7.01
N TRP A 151 7.01 10.59 -8.20
CA TRP A 151 7.29 12.00 -8.43
C TRP A 151 6.35 12.91 -7.62
N ASP A 152 5.06 12.60 -7.59
CA ASP A 152 4.09 13.35 -6.79
C ASP A 152 4.41 13.28 -5.29
N ALA A 153 4.74 12.09 -4.79
CA ALA A 153 5.14 11.89 -3.40
C ALA A 153 6.41 12.69 -3.04
N TYR A 154 7.42 12.66 -3.92
CA TYR A 154 8.65 13.43 -3.75
C TYR A 154 8.36 14.93 -3.70
N CYS A 155 7.58 15.46 -4.64
CA CYS A 155 7.21 16.87 -4.68
C CYS A 155 6.43 17.33 -3.46
N LYS A 156 5.72 16.40 -2.80
CA LYS A 156 4.94 16.65 -1.58
C LYS A 156 5.71 16.38 -0.28
N GLY A 157 7.01 16.13 -0.35
CA GLY A 157 7.89 16.06 0.80
C GLY A 157 8.25 14.66 1.28
N ILE A 158 7.82 13.59 0.59
CA ILE A 158 8.30 12.23 0.87
C ILE A 158 9.68 12.05 0.20
N THR A 159 10.73 12.50 0.88
CA THR A 159 12.11 12.49 0.37
C THR A 159 12.99 11.44 1.00
N ASP A 160 12.57 10.81 2.10
CA ASP A 160 13.26 9.72 2.78
C ASP A 160 12.94 8.37 2.09
N ILE A 161 13.38 8.27 0.84
CA ILE A 161 13.29 7.10 -0.05
C ILE A 161 14.60 6.98 -0.84
N ASP A 162 14.88 5.81 -1.40
CA ASP A 162 16.04 5.61 -2.27
C ASP A 162 15.85 6.30 -3.63
N LEU A 163 16.19 7.59 -3.67
CA LEU A 163 15.99 8.45 -4.86
C LEU A 163 16.85 8.01 -6.04
N GLU A 164 18.03 7.46 -5.82
CA GLU A 164 18.90 6.99 -6.90
C GLU A 164 18.28 5.78 -7.61
N GLN A 165 17.81 4.81 -6.83
CA GLN A 165 17.15 3.64 -7.38
C GLN A 165 15.79 3.99 -7.99
N ALA A 166 15.03 4.89 -7.35
CA ALA A 166 13.79 5.40 -7.91
C ALA A 166 14.02 6.03 -9.29
N TYR A 167 15.03 6.89 -9.43
CA TYR A 167 15.37 7.52 -10.72
C TYR A 167 15.75 6.49 -11.78
N LYS A 168 16.62 5.52 -11.43
CA LYS A 168 17.03 4.45 -12.36
C LYS A 168 15.83 3.65 -12.86
N ALA A 169 14.97 3.23 -11.94
CA ALA A 169 13.80 2.41 -12.25
C ALA A 169 12.74 3.19 -13.06
N CYS A 170 12.52 4.46 -12.71
CA CYS A 170 11.62 5.34 -13.47
C CYS A 170 12.15 5.56 -14.90
N LYS A 171 13.45 5.85 -15.05
CA LYS A 171 14.08 6.03 -16.37
C LYS A 171 13.94 4.76 -17.20
N GLY A 172 14.25 3.58 -16.65
CA GLY A 172 14.11 2.31 -17.35
C GLY A 172 12.68 2.00 -17.81
N ALA A 173 11.68 2.43 -17.08
CA ALA A 173 10.28 2.22 -17.42
C ALA A 173 9.79 3.10 -18.58
N ILE A 174 10.50 4.16 -18.96
CA ILE A 174 10.07 5.14 -19.97
C ILE A 174 11.02 5.24 -21.17
N THR A 175 12.16 4.53 -21.16
CA THR A 175 13.15 4.48 -22.25
C THR A 175 13.23 3.11 -22.90
#